data_87a115fff05059dcb377bfa21f0a7483
#
_entry.id   87a115fff05059dcb377bfa21f0a7483
#
_cell.length_a   1.000
_cell.length_b   1.000
_cell.length_c   1.000
_cell.angle_alpha   90.00
_cell.angle_beta   90.00
_cell.angle_gamma   90.00
#
_symmetry.space_group_name_H-M   'P 1'
#
loop_
_entity.id
_entity.type
_entity.pdbx_description
1 polymer ?
#
loop_
_entity_poly.entity_id
_entity_poly.type
_entity_poly.pdbx_seq_one_letter_code
_entity_poly.pdbx_strand_id
1 'polypeptide(L)'
;MKKNALLVFSIMLLALVGSACSVLGVGSKSFATEQSFQVGSIKAIEINNESWDIEFNSTDSNQITITTEGKQKDEKTDPVVIKEDGNKMIITQESKKAGLIDNFTFGKEGTINISIPKHGVEKIAVNNQFGNMEWNDIAIPAVDISTETGSTLIKGLTADIGKVTSDNGALSIRDSSIRELKVASITGDNDLTNVTSSSMKVTSANGSVSIKEAKESQSVVVHTKIGDIAVAYKDAPASLAVGASSHLADITVQLKGFKESVNAEQSKTGVIGKGLNKLELVSEAGTIDVR
;
A
#
# COMPACT_ATOMS: atom_id res chain seq x y z
N MET A 1 35.27 35.84 -5.82
CA MET A 1 34.55 34.61 -5.67
C MET A 1 33.05 34.94 -5.73
N LYS A 2 32.39 34.68 -6.88
CA LYS A 2 30.97 34.99 -7.08
C LYS A 2 30.16 33.76 -6.68
N LYS A 3 29.33 33.91 -5.68
CA LYS A 3 28.31 32.89 -5.32
C LYS A 3 27.21 32.94 -6.34
N ASN A 4 27.08 31.91 -7.14
CA ASN A 4 25.95 31.73 -8.01
C ASN A 4 24.77 31.22 -7.13
N ALA A 5 23.81 32.08 -6.90
CA ALA A 5 22.53 31.71 -6.36
C ALA A 5 21.75 31.01 -7.49
N LEU A 6 21.52 29.72 -7.35
CA LEU A 6 20.61 28.98 -8.22
C LEU A 6 19.17 29.41 -7.85
N LEU A 7 18.56 30.20 -8.71
CA LEU A 7 17.15 30.55 -8.60
C LEU A 7 16.35 29.29 -8.99
N VAL A 8 15.73 28.68 -8.02
CA VAL A 8 14.70 27.66 -8.23
C VAL A 8 13.43 28.40 -8.66
N PHE A 9 13.11 28.32 -9.95
CA PHE A 9 11.79 28.75 -10.44
C PHE A 9 10.82 27.59 -10.21
N SER A 10 10.03 27.72 -9.20
CA SER A 10 8.84 26.90 -8.97
C SER A 10 7.65 27.83 -8.81
N ILE A 11 6.50 27.31 -9.19
CA ILE A 11 5.15 27.74 -8.85
C ILE A 11 4.45 28.47 -9.97
N MET A 12 3.68 27.70 -10.69
CA MET A 12 2.47 28.20 -11.31
C MET A 12 1.29 27.74 -10.44
N LEU A 13 0.88 28.60 -9.51
CA LEU A 13 -0.31 28.40 -8.70
C LEU A 13 -1.53 28.73 -9.55
N LEU A 14 -2.25 27.74 -10.04
CA LEU A 14 -3.55 27.95 -10.69
C LEU A 14 -4.65 27.63 -9.66
N ALA A 15 -5.11 28.65 -8.94
CA ALA A 15 -6.29 28.53 -8.10
C ALA A 15 -7.55 28.63 -8.96
N LEU A 16 -8.21 27.53 -9.25
CA LEU A 16 -9.55 27.50 -9.82
C LEU A 16 -10.56 27.64 -8.68
N VAL A 17 -11.04 28.87 -8.46
CA VAL A 17 -12.14 29.16 -7.52
C VAL A 17 -13.46 28.82 -8.21
N GLY A 18 -13.97 27.63 -7.95
CA GLY A 18 -15.35 27.27 -8.30
C GLY A 18 -16.33 27.83 -7.28
N SER A 19 -17.10 28.84 -7.65
CA SER A 19 -18.20 29.38 -6.84
C SER A 19 -19.36 28.39 -6.80
N ALA A 20 -19.59 27.75 -5.65
CA ALA A 20 -20.82 27.02 -5.39
C ALA A 20 -21.68 27.77 -4.37
N CYS A 21 -22.96 27.92 -4.70
CA CYS A 21 -23.99 28.62 -3.93
C CYS A 21 -24.09 28.11 -2.49
N SER A 22 -24.01 29.03 -1.55
CA SER A 22 -24.21 28.82 -0.12
C SER A 22 -25.70 28.68 0.21
N VAL A 23 -26.08 27.52 0.75
CA VAL A 23 -27.28 27.35 1.56
C VAL A 23 -26.82 27.26 3.02
N LEU A 24 -27.45 28.07 3.85
CA LEU A 24 -27.21 28.28 5.27
C LEU A 24 -26.90 27.01 6.06
N GLY A 25 -25.63 26.81 6.40
CA GLY A 25 -25.13 25.82 7.33
C GLY A 25 -23.78 26.29 7.85
N VAL A 26 -23.62 26.37 9.15
CA VAL A 26 -22.38 26.79 9.82
C VAL A 26 -21.18 25.96 9.32
N GLY A 27 -20.43 26.45 8.43
CA GLY A 27 -19.09 26.77 8.29
C GLY A 27 -18.05 25.93 7.63
N SER A 28 -18.22 24.83 6.93
CA SER A 28 -17.10 24.31 6.12
C SER A 28 -17.20 24.71 4.65
N LYS A 29 -16.13 25.28 4.08
CA LYS A 29 -16.04 25.61 2.66
C LYS A 29 -15.25 24.54 1.92
N SER A 30 -15.75 24.14 0.74
CA SER A 30 -14.99 23.28 -0.17
C SER A 30 -13.83 24.06 -0.78
N PHE A 31 -12.68 23.41 -0.94
CA PHE A 31 -11.54 23.93 -1.65
C PHE A 31 -10.93 22.85 -2.55
N ALA A 32 -10.23 23.28 -3.57
CA ALA A 32 -9.37 22.45 -4.40
C ALA A 32 -8.11 23.24 -4.73
N THR A 33 -6.95 22.60 -4.61
CA THR A 33 -5.66 23.18 -5.00
C THR A 33 -4.90 22.20 -5.88
N GLU A 34 -4.09 22.71 -6.78
CA GLU A 34 -3.17 21.92 -7.59
C GLU A 34 -1.78 22.54 -7.54
N GLN A 35 -0.78 21.71 -7.30
CA GLN A 35 0.63 22.10 -7.33
C GLN A 35 1.40 21.09 -8.17
N SER A 36 2.29 21.59 -9.04
CA SER A 36 3.11 20.78 -9.91
C SER A 36 4.59 21.05 -9.69
N PHE A 37 5.39 19.99 -9.63
CA PHE A 37 6.81 20.03 -9.35
C PHE A 37 7.59 19.26 -10.42
N GLN A 38 8.68 19.83 -10.92
CA GLN A 38 9.56 19.09 -11.83
C GLN A 38 10.24 17.94 -11.09
N VAL A 39 10.23 16.75 -11.66
CA VAL A 39 10.90 15.58 -11.06
C VAL A 39 12.39 15.84 -10.83
N GLY A 40 13.09 16.43 -11.77
CA GLY A 40 14.47 16.91 -11.72
C GLY A 40 15.36 16.31 -10.61
N SER A 41 15.40 16.99 -9.47
CA SER A 41 16.18 16.60 -8.30
C SER A 41 15.44 15.71 -7.30
N ILE A 42 14.11 15.57 -7.41
CA ILE A 42 13.29 14.83 -6.45
C ILE A 42 13.45 13.33 -6.69
N LYS A 43 14.04 12.64 -5.72
CA LYS A 43 14.27 11.20 -5.73
C LYS A 43 13.36 10.44 -4.77
N ALA A 44 12.85 11.10 -3.75
CA ALA A 44 12.00 10.50 -2.73
C ALA A 44 10.78 11.37 -2.45
N ILE A 45 9.65 10.72 -2.19
CA ILE A 45 8.42 11.35 -1.71
C ILE A 45 8.10 10.74 -0.35
N GLU A 46 7.91 11.59 0.65
CA GLU A 46 7.46 11.20 1.98
C GLU A 46 6.11 11.85 2.26
N ILE A 47 5.14 11.05 2.70
CA ILE A 47 3.80 11.53 2.98
C ILE A 47 3.47 11.19 4.43
N ASN A 48 3.07 12.21 5.18
CA ASN A 48 2.59 12.09 6.54
C ASN A 48 1.14 12.56 6.55
N ASN A 49 0.21 11.63 6.62
CA ASN A 49 -1.22 11.85 6.53
C ASN A 49 -1.91 11.51 7.85
N GLU A 50 -2.70 12.44 8.38
CA GLU A 50 -3.46 12.21 9.59
C GLU A 50 -4.82 11.57 9.29
N SER A 51 -5.59 12.08 8.29
CA SER A 51 -6.99 11.63 8.16
C SER A 51 -7.60 11.64 6.75
N TRP A 52 -6.86 12.09 5.74
CA TRP A 52 -7.41 12.18 4.38
C TRP A 52 -7.19 10.88 3.61
N ASP A 53 -8.01 10.65 2.59
CA ASP A 53 -7.70 9.61 1.62
C ASP A 53 -6.55 10.04 0.72
N ILE A 54 -5.78 9.07 0.23
CA ILE A 54 -4.65 9.30 -0.66
C ILE A 54 -4.81 8.44 -1.91
N GLU A 55 -4.69 9.07 -3.08
CA GLU A 55 -4.71 8.38 -4.36
C GLU A 55 -3.42 8.64 -5.12
N PHE A 56 -2.78 7.56 -5.58
CA PHE A 56 -1.60 7.61 -6.42
C PHE A 56 -1.95 7.15 -7.83
N ASN A 57 -1.59 7.94 -8.81
CA ASN A 57 -1.79 7.64 -10.22
C ASN A 57 -0.51 7.86 -11.01
N SER A 58 -0.27 7.02 -12.01
CA SER A 58 0.85 7.20 -12.93
C SER A 58 0.56 8.29 -13.98
N THR A 59 1.59 9.04 -14.36
CA THR A 59 1.48 10.03 -15.46
C THR A 59 2.64 9.92 -16.44
N ASP A 60 2.37 10.28 -17.69
CA ASP A 60 3.40 10.42 -18.75
C ASP A 60 4.08 11.81 -18.70
N SER A 61 3.61 12.72 -17.85
CA SER A 61 4.24 14.02 -17.60
C SER A 61 5.60 13.84 -16.90
N ASN A 62 6.50 14.81 -17.06
CA ASN A 62 7.74 14.89 -16.27
C ASN A 62 7.56 15.66 -14.95
N GLN A 63 6.33 15.85 -14.50
CA GLN A 63 5.97 16.59 -13.30
C GLN A 63 5.24 15.69 -12.31
N ILE A 64 5.56 15.84 -11.03
CA ILE A 64 4.74 15.35 -9.94
C ILE A 64 3.64 16.38 -9.75
N THR A 65 2.38 15.96 -9.88
CA THR A 65 1.23 16.84 -9.64
C THR A 65 0.50 16.37 -8.39
N ILE A 66 0.24 17.30 -7.48
CA ILE A 66 -0.49 17.05 -6.24
C ILE A 66 -1.74 17.91 -6.26
N THR A 67 -2.90 17.26 -6.31
CA THR A 67 -4.20 17.90 -6.21
C THR A 67 -4.80 17.57 -4.84
N THR A 68 -5.24 18.58 -4.13
CA THR A 68 -5.91 18.39 -2.84
C THR A 68 -7.32 18.94 -2.91
N GLU A 69 -8.28 18.13 -2.52
CA GLU A 69 -9.70 18.49 -2.51
C GLU A 69 -10.29 18.18 -1.14
N GLY A 70 -11.08 19.11 -0.60
CA GLY A 70 -11.64 18.86 0.73
C GLY A 70 -12.54 19.96 1.24
N LYS A 71 -12.84 19.89 2.53
CA LYS A 71 -13.59 20.90 3.27
C LYS A 71 -12.73 21.44 4.40
N GLN A 72 -12.74 22.76 4.57
CA GLN A 72 -12.04 23.40 5.68
C GLN A 72 -12.92 24.44 6.35
N LYS A 73 -12.75 24.60 7.66
CA LYS A 73 -13.48 25.59 8.46
C LYS A 73 -12.81 26.98 8.44
N ASP A 74 -11.52 27.03 8.14
CA ASP A 74 -10.72 28.26 8.16
C ASP A 74 -9.87 28.37 6.90
N GLU A 75 -10.08 29.44 6.14
CA GLU A 75 -9.36 29.70 4.88
C GLU A 75 -7.89 30.15 5.09
N LYS A 76 -7.45 30.35 6.33
CA LYS A 76 -6.13 30.95 6.61
C LYS A 76 -4.96 29.99 6.56
N THR A 77 -5.19 28.68 6.54
CA THR A 77 -4.10 27.68 6.54
C THR A 77 -4.45 26.53 5.63
N ASP A 78 -3.52 26.20 4.76
CA ASP A 78 -3.60 25.00 3.92
C ASP A 78 -3.53 23.75 4.82
N PRO A 79 -4.49 22.82 4.69
CA PRO A 79 -4.47 21.56 5.45
C PRO A 79 -3.40 20.61 4.94
N VAL A 80 -2.88 20.81 3.73
CA VAL A 80 -1.79 20.02 3.15
C VAL A 80 -0.62 20.94 2.83
N VAL A 81 0.51 20.65 3.47
CA VAL A 81 1.75 21.42 3.30
C VAL A 81 2.75 20.58 2.53
N ILE A 82 3.31 21.13 1.45
CA ILE A 82 4.33 20.49 0.62
C ILE A 82 5.65 21.24 0.79
N LYS A 83 6.70 20.50 1.10
CA LYS A 83 8.07 21.03 1.27
C LYS A 83 9.07 20.21 0.48
N GLU A 84 10.04 20.87 -0.10
CA GLU A 84 11.22 20.25 -0.67
C GLU A 84 12.39 20.34 0.32
N ASP A 85 13.01 19.20 0.61
CA ASP A 85 14.19 19.07 1.46
C ASP A 85 15.27 18.26 0.71
N GLY A 86 16.19 18.97 0.08
CA GLY A 86 17.20 18.38 -0.78
C GLY A 86 16.61 17.67 -1.99
N ASN A 87 16.72 16.35 -2.02
CA ASN A 87 16.13 15.51 -3.06
C ASN A 87 14.82 14.80 -2.62
N LYS A 88 14.24 15.23 -1.50
CA LYS A 88 13.01 14.69 -0.94
C LYS A 88 11.89 15.73 -1.02
N MET A 89 10.73 15.29 -1.44
CA MET A 89 9.47 16.00 -1.28
C MET A 89 8.74 15.46 -0.06
N ILE A 90 8.31 16.32 0.84
CA ILE A 90 7.58 15.99 2.05
C ILE A 90 6.18 16.60 1.94
N ILE A 91 5.17 15.75 1.97
CA ILE A 91 3.75 16.13 1.95
C ILE A 91 3.19 15.83 3.33
N THR A 92 2.69 16.84 4.01
CA THR A 92 2.13 16.69 5.36
C THR A 92 0.70 17.16 5.37
N GLN A 93 -0.22 16.30 5.74
CA GLN A 93 -1.61 16.61 6.00
C GLN A 93 -1.83 16.52 7.51
N GLU A 94 -2.27 17.62 8.10
CA GLU A 94 -2.60 17.70 9.52
C GLU A 94 -4.01 18.26 9.69
N SER A 95 -4.82 17.59 10.49
CA SER A 95 -6.10 18.12 10.91
C SER A 95 -5.89 19.12 12.05
N LYS A 96 -6.40 20.33 11.93
CA LYS A 96 -6.34 21.27 13.06
C LYS A 96 -7.15 20.70 14.22
N LYS A 97 -6.51 20.54 15.36
CA LYS A 97 -7.19 20.26 16.64
C LYS A 97 -8.05 21.44 17.04
N ALA A 98 -9.29 21.47 16.61
CA ALA A 98 -10.29 22.39 17.14
C ALA A 98 -10.82 21.78 18.45
N GLY A 99 -10.74 22.52 19.54
CA GLY A 99 -11.25 22.32 20.91
C GLY A 99 -11.76 20.95 21.38
N LEU A 100 -11.88 20.78 22.68
CA LEU A 100 -12.25 19.52 23.36
C LEU A 100 -13.57 18.83 22.91
N ILE A 101 -14.40 19.50 22.12
CA ILE A 101 -15.71 18.97 21.67
C ILE A 101 -15.69 18.54 20.19
N ASP A 102 -14.78 19.05 19.38
CA ASP A 102 -14.68 18.73 17.93
C ASP A 102 -13.89 17.42 17.64
N ASN A 103 -13.44 16.71 18.68
CA ASN A 103 -12.67 15.48 18.55
C ASN A 103 -13.44 14.25 18.00
N PHE A 104 -14.70 14.41 17.59
CA PHE A 104 -15.54 13.30 17.11
C PHE A 104 -15.99 13.42 15.65
N THR A 105 -15.42 14.30 14.85
CA THR A 105 -15.64 14.25 13.41
C THR A 105 -14.75 13.17 12.78
N PHE A 106 -15.15 11.92 12.94
CA PHE A 106 -14.69 10.80 12.09
C PHE A 106 -15.33 10.99 10.71
N GLY A 107 -14.68 11.72 9.83
CA GLY A 107 -15.16 11.89 8.46
C GLY A 107 -14.03 12.30 7.53
N LYS A 108 -14.03 11.71 6.34
CA LYS A 108 -13.18 12.15 5.23
C LYS A 108 -13.38 13.64 5.01
N GLU A 109 -12.41 14.47 5.36
CA GLU A 109 -12.47 15.90 5.10
C GLU A 109 -11.89 16.24 3.73
N GLY A 110 -11.11 15.32 3.12
CA GLY A 110 -10.52 15.54 1.81
C GLY A 110 -9.80 14.34 1.22
N THR A 111 -9.25 14.56 0.03
CA THR A 111 -8.45 13.62 -0.74
C THR A 111 -7.18 14.31 -1.24
N ILE A 112 -6.07 13.58 -1.20
CA ILE A 112 -4.80 13.98 -1.79
C ILE A 112 -4.56 13.09 -3.01
N ASN A 113 -4.67 13.63 -4.21
CA ASN A 113 -4.35 12.94 -5.45
C ASN A 113 -2.91 13.27 -5.87
N ILE A 114 -2.09 12.26 -6.08
CA ILE A 114 -0.68 12.40 -6.41
C ILE A 114 -0.41 11.69 -7.73
N SER A 115 -0.11 12.47 -8.76
CA SER A 115 0.30 11.95 -10.06
C SER A 115 1.82 11.83 -10.11
N ILE A 116 2.32 10.61 -10.29
CA ILE A 116 3.75 10.27 -10.27
C ILE A 116 4.23 9.99 -11.69
N PRO A 117 5.27 10.67 -12.17
CA PRO A 117 5.95 10.31 -13.41
C PRO A 117 6.49 8.88 -13.40
N LYS A 118 6.46 8.22 -14.55
CA LYS A 118 6.98 6.84 -14.71
C LYS A 118 8.48 6.70 -14.39
N HIS A 119 9.21 7.80 -14.38
CA HIS A 119 10.65 7.82 -14.15
C HIS A 119 11.07 8.99 -13.27
N GLY A 120 12.17 8.81 -12.56
CA GLY A 120 12.84 9.87 -11.80
C GLY A 120 12.67 9.78 -10.30
N VAL A 121 11.51 9.36 -9.80
CA VAL A 121 11.30 9.07 -8.37
C VAL A 121 11.78 7.65 -8.08
N GLU A 122 12.53 7.48 -6.99
CA GLU A 122 13.16 6.20 -6.62
C GLU A 122 12.48 5.56 -5.41
N LYS A 123 11.84 6.37 -4.56
CA LYS A 123 11.16 5.88 -3.35
C LYS A 123 9.92 6.70 -3.01
N ILE A 124 8.87 6.01 -2.61
CA ILE A 124 7.72 6.61 -1.92
C ILE A 124 7.59 5.97 -0.53
N ALA A 125 7.48 6.81 0.50
CA ALA A 125 7.20 6.41 1.87
C ALA A 125 5.91 7.08 2.33
N VAL A 126 4.97 6.31 2.88
CA VAL A 126 3.69 6.83 3.37
C VAL A 126 3.49 6.41 4.82
N ASN A 127 3.24 7.38 5.67
CA ASN A 127 2.74 7.21 7.03
C ASN A 127 1.31 7.73 7.07
N ASN A 128 0.35 6.83 7.15
CA ASN A 128 -1.08 7.14 7.15
C ASN A 128 -1.68 6.75 8.50
N GLN A 129 -2.23 7.70 9.24
CA GLN A 129 -2.92 7.38 10.49
C GLN A 129 -4.34 6.92 10.21
N PHE A 130 -5.12 7.75 9.51
CA PHE A 130 -6.49 7.44 9.14
C PHE A 130 -6.72 7.81 7.68
N GLY A 131 -7.56 7.05 6.99
CA GLY A 131 -7.88 7.28 5.59
C GLY A 131 -7.50 6.10 4.72
N ASN A 132 -8.20 5.96 3.60
CA ASN A 132 -7.91 4.89 2.67
C ASN A 132 -6.81 5.32 1.69
N MET A 133 -6.12 4.34 1.15
CA MET A 133 -5.12 4.57 0.11
C MET A 133 -5.44 3.75 -1.13
N GLU A 134 -5.28 4.38 -2.29
CA GLU A 134 -5.39 3.72 -3.58
C GLU A 134 -4.16 4.02 -4.44
N TRP A 135 -3.59 2.98 -5.04
CA TRP A 135 -2.41 3.04 -5.89
C TRP A 135 -2.75 2.45 -7.26
N ASN A 136 -2.59 3.22 -8.31
CA ASN A 136 -2.95 2.83 -9.67
C ASN A 136 -1.76 2.94 -10.62
N ASP A 137 -1.30 1.78 -11.13
CA ASP A 137 -0.30 1.63 -12.19
C ASP A 137 1.03 2.35 -11.92
N ILE A 138 1.51 2.31 -10.68
CA ILE A 138 2.76 2.97 -10.27
C ILE A 138 3.96 2.06 -10.58
N ALA A 139 4.99 2.63 -11.21
CA ALA A 139 6.29 1.99 -11.41
C ALA A 139 7.37 2.76 -10.64
N ILE A 140 7.97 2.12 -9.61
CA ILE A 140 8.93 2.78 -8.73
C ILE A 140 9.85 1.74 -8.05
N PRO A 141 11.16 2.01 -7.88
CA PRO A 141 12.07 1.05 -7.27
C PRO A 141 11.68 0.62 -5.85
N ALA A 142 11.23 1.53 -5.00
CA ALA A 142 10.92 1.19 -3.61
C ALA A 142 9.65 1.88 -3.08
N VAL A 143 8.83 1.09 -2.37
CA VAL A 143 7.63 1.57 -1.66
C VAL A 143 7.67 1.11 -0.21
N ASP A 144 7.40 2.02 0.73
CA ASP A 144 7.25 1.74 2.17
C ASP A 144 5.96 2.38 2.66
N ILE A 145 4.95 1.56 2.95
CA ILE A 145 3.61 2.00 3.37
C ILE A 145 3.38 1.56 4.80
N SER A 146 3.01 2.50 5.66
CA SER A 146 2.55 2.24 7.02
C SER A 146 1.20 2.92 7.23
N THR A 147 0.19 2.14 7.61
CA THR A 147 -1.14 2.65 7.94
C THR A 147 -1.60 2.18 9.32
N GLU A 148 -2.13 3.08 10.13
CA GLU A 148 -2.71 2.72 11.43
C GLU A 148 -4.16 2.27 11.25
N THR A 149 -4.96 3.01 10.46
CA THR A 149 -6.36 2.66 10.20
C THR A 149 -6.77 3.10 8.81
N GLY A 150 -7.39 2.18 8.06
CA GLY A 150 -7.89 2.42 6.71
C GLY A 150 -7.52 1.28 5.77
N SER A 151 -8.27 1.16 4.70
CA SER A 151 -8.02 0.15 3.68
C SER A 151 -6.98 0.63 2.68
N THR A 152 -6.12 -0.29 2.25
CA THR A 152 -5.11 -0.02 1.22
C THR A 152 -5.37 -0.90 0.01
N LEU A 153 -5.62 -0.28 -1.13
CA LEU A 153 -5.72 -0.94 -2.43
C LEU A 153 -4.51 -0.56 -3.29
N ILE A 154 -3.76 -1.57 -3.70
CA ILE A 154 -2.62 -1.42 -4.61
C ILE A 154 -2.93 -2.20 -5.89
N LYS A 155 -2.99 -1.52 -7.02
CA LYS A 155 -3.23 -2.12 -8.32
C LYS A 155 -2.16 -1.70 -9.31
N GLY A 156 -1.56 -2.67 -10.02
CA GLY A 156 -0.58 -2.39 -11.07
C GLY A 156 0.77 -1.87 -10.58
N LEU A 157 1.14 -2.13 -9.30
CA LEU A 157 2.44 -1.69 -8.78
C LEU A 157 3.57 -2.52 -9.36
N THR A 158 4.57 -1.84 -9.92
CA THR A 158 5.85 -2.44 -10.31
C THR A 158 6.95 -1.87 -9.42
N ALA A 159 7.61 -2.74 -8.63
CA ALA A 159 8.65 -2.32 -7.71
C ALA A 159 9.73 -3.40 -7.49
N ASP A 160 10.94 -2.98 -7.12
CA ASP A 160 11.95 -3.91 -6.61
C ASP A 160 11.66 -4.29 -5.16
N ILE A 161 11.30 -3.31 -4.33
CA ILE A 161 11.05 -3.49 -2.91
C ILE A 161 9.69 -2.89 -2.56
N GLY A 162 8.81 -3.73 -2.03
CA GLY A 162 7.53 -3.32 -1.45
C GLY A 162 7.43 -3.74 0.01
N LYS A 163 7.21 -2.78 0.89
CA LYS A 163 6.91 -3.02 2.29
C LYS A 163 5.58 -2.35 2.64
N VAL A 164 4.65 -3.14 3.17
CA VAL A 164 3.33 -2.66 3.59
C VAL A 164 3.07 -3.12 5.02
N THR A 165 2.79 -2.17 5.90
CA THR A 165 2.41 -2.43 7.29
C THR A 165 1.04 -1.83 7.54
N SER A 166 0.11 -2.59 8.12
CA SER A 166 -1.24 -2.15 8.46
C SER A 166 -1.60 -2.59 9.87
N ASP A 167 -2.00 -1.66 10.71
CA ASP A 167 -2.48 -2.03 12.04
C ASP A 167 -3.96 -2.44 11.98
N ASN A 168 -4.82 -1.63 11.34
CA ASN A 168 -6.24 -1.92 11.21
C ASN A 168 -6.77 -1.56 9.83
N GLY A 169 -7.16 -2.54 9.06
CA GLY A 169 -7.76 -2.35 7.75
C GLY A 169 -7.42 -3.47 6.77
N ALA A 170 -8.22 -3.59 5.74
CA ALA A 170 -7.99 -4.56 4.69
C ALA A 170 -6.87 -4.10 3.74
N LEU A 171 -6.01 -5.05 3.35
CA LEU A 171 -5.01 -4.84 2.32
C LEU A 171 -5.37 -5.65 1.07
N SER A 172 -5.42 -4.99 -0.06
CA SER A 172 -5.57 -5.65 -1.35
C SER A 172 -4.45 -5.24 -2.30
N ILE A 173 -3.69 -6.22 -2.79
CA ILE A 173 -2.66 -6.02 -3.82
C ILE A 173 -3.05 -6.83 -5.04
N ARG A 174 -3.17 -6.17 -6.20
CA ARG A 174 -3.65 -6.81 -7.43
C ARG A 174 -2.77 -6.47 -8.62
N ASP A 175 -2.65 -7.43 -9.55
CA ASP A 175 -2.01 -7.23 -10.86
C ASP A 175 -0.63 -6.56 -10.76
N SER A 176 0.15 -6.93 -9.75
CA SER A 176 1.38 -6.24 -9.36
C SER A 176 2.62 -7.12 -9.52
N SER A 177 3.76 -6.48 -9.80
CA SER A 177 5.06 -7.13 -9.90
C SER A 177 6.04 -6.50 -8.91
N ILE A 178 6.30 -7.18 -7.80
CA ILE A 178 7.14 -6.66 -6.71
C ILE A 178 8.19 -7.72 -6.38
N ARG A 179 9.46 -7.47 -6.73
CA ARG A 179 10.53 -8.46 -6.61
C ARG A 179 10.71 -8.98 -5.18
N GLU A 180 10.69 -8.09 -4.21
CA GLU A 180 10.70 -8.43 -2.78
C GLU A 180 9.51 -7.78 -2.09
N LEU A 181 8.51 -8.57 -1.69
CA LEU A 181 7.31 -8.08 -1.03
C LEU A 181 7.27 -8.52 0.44
N LYS A 182 7.10 -7.56 1.33
CA LYS A 182 6.86 -7.80 2.75
C LYS A 182 5.55 -7.13 3.18
N VAL A 183 4.64 -7.93 3.72
CA VAL A 183 3.36 -7.48 4.27
C VAL A 183 3.31 -7.85 5.74
N ALA A 184 2.90 -6.91 6.58
CA ALA A 184 2.62 -7.15 7.99
C ALA A 184 1.30 -6.48 8.37
N SER A 185 0.35 -7.24 8.93
CA SER A 185 -0.92 -6.71 9.43
C SER A 185 -1.19 -7.15 10.87
N ILE A 186 -1.84 -6.29 11.65
CA ILE A 186 -2.32 -6.65 12.98
C ILE A 186 -3.77 -7.11 12.88
N THR A 187 -4.66 -6.33 12.27
CA THR A 187 -6.08 -6.67 12.11
C THR A 187 -6.55 -6.33 10.71
N GLY A 188 -7.17 -7.29 10.04
CA GLY A 188 -7.72 -7.16 8.68
C GLY A 188 -7.18 -8.20 7.73
N ASP A 189 -7.97 -8.48 6.71
CA ASP A 189 -7.62 -9.49 5.70
C ASP A 189 -6.62 -8.95 4.68
N ASN A 190 -5.79 -9.86 4.18
CA ASN A 190 -4.80 -9.59 3.15
C ASN A 190 -5.14 -10.38 1.89
N ASP A 191 -5.55 -9.71 0.83
CA ASP A 191 -5.90 -10.30 -0.48
C ASP A 191 -4.83 -9.92 -1.52
N LEU A 192 -4.06 -10.90 -1.97
CA LEU A 192 -3.05 -10.76 -3.00
C LEU A 192 -3.50 -11.53 -4.25
N THR A 193 -3.90 -10.84 -5.30
CA THR A 193 -4.40 -11.46 -6.53
C THR A 193 -3.50 -11.13 -7.71
N ASN A 194 -3.01 -12.14 -8.44
CA ASN A 194 -2.09 -11.99 -9.58
C ASN A 194 -0.85 -11.15 -9.22
N VAL A 195 -0.24 -11.43 -8.07
CA VAL A 195 1.01 -10.78 -7.63
C VAL A 195 2.20 -11.64 -7.99
N THR A 196 3.13 -11.07 -8.76
CA THR A 196 4.40 -11.72 -9.11
C THR A 196 5.50 -11.20 -8.18
N SER A 197 6.21 -12.12 -7.51
CA SER A 197 7.32 -11.78 -6.61
C SER A 197 8.37 -12.88 -6.63
N SER A 198 9.65 -12.53 -6.51
CA SER A 198 10.70 -13.51 -6.27
C SER A 198 10.71 -13.97 -4.81
N SER A 199 10.45 -13.05 -3.89
CA SER A 199 10.35 -13.34 -2.46
C SER A 199 9.15 -12.59 -1.85
N MET A 200 8.22 -13.34 -1.29
CA MET A 200 7.02 -12.82 -0.65
C MET A 200 6.98 -13.29 0.80
N LYS A 201 6.81 -12.35 1.72
CA LYS A 201 6.56 -12.65 3.13
C LYS A 201 5.33 -11.90 3.59
N VAL A 202 4.33 -12.64 4.09
CA VAL A 202 3.10 -12.09 4.66
C VAL A 202 2.96 -12.55 6.09
N THR A 203 2.74 -11.62 7.01
CA THR A 203 2.46 -11.90 8.42
C THR A 203 1.18 -11.21 8.84
N SER A 204 0.27 -11.92 9.49
CA SER A 204 -0.98 -11.39 10.03
C SER A 204 -1.15 -11.82 11.48
N ALA A 205 -1.57 -10.92 12.35
CA ALA A 205 -1.94 -11.32 13.70
C ALA A 205 -3.41 -11.78 13.75
N ASN A 206 -4.34 -10.99 13.22
CA ASN A 206 -5.77 -11.32 13.18
C ASN A 206 -6.33 -10.96 11.80
N GLY A 207 -6.53 -11.95 10.96
CA GLY A 207 -7.06 -11.79 9.61
C GLY A 207 -6.54 -12.88 8.69
N SER A 208 -7.34 -13.20 7.70
CA SER A 208 -7.03 -14.22 6.71
C SER A 208 -6.05 -13.69 5.67
N VAL A 209 -5.26 -14.59 5.10
CA VAL A 209 -4.37 -14.31 3.97
C VAL A 209 -4.82 -15.13 2.77
N SER A 210 -5.18 -14.44 1.70
CA SER A 210 -5.61 -15.04 0.45
C SER A 210 -4.66 -14.66 -0.69
N ILE A 211 -3.99 -15.65 -1.29
CA ILE A 211 -3.13 -15.47 -2.46
C ILE A 211 -3.80 -16.19 -3.63
N LYS A 212 -4.33 -15.42 -4.57
CA LYS A 212 -5.04 -15.94 -5.76
C LYS A 212 -4.23 -15.72 -7.03
N GLU A 213 -4.44 -16.59 -8.01
CA GLU A 213 -3.69 -16.57 -9.27
C GLU A 213 -2.17 -16.53 -9.03
N ALA A 214 -1.74 -17.26 -7.98
CA ALA A 214 -0.34 -17.33 -7.59
C ALA A 214 0.51 -17.87 -8.74
N LYS A 215 1.69 -17.30 -8.90
CA LYS A 215 2.74 -17.82 -9.77
C LYS A 215 3.85 -18.43 -8.92
N GLU A 216 4.53 -19.41 -9.47
CA GLU A 216 5.67 -20.02 -8.77
C GLU A 216 6.74 -18.97 -8.50
N SER A 217 7.16 -18.84 -7.26
CA SER A 217 8.13 -17.88 -6.74
C SER A 217 9.25 -18.60 -6.01
N GLN A 218 10.43 -17.99 -5.92
CA GLN A 218 11.56 -18.61 -5.21
C GLN A 218 11.23 -18.90 -3.74
N SER A 219 10.51 -17.96 -3.10
CA SER A 219 10.08 -18.12 -1.71
C SER A 219 8.77 -17.39 -1.44
N VAL A 220 7.79 -18.11 -0.93
CA VAL A 220 6.56 -17.57 -0.35
C VAL A 220 6.46 -18.05 1.09
N VAL A 221 6.38 -17.14 2.04
CA VAL A 221 6.23 -17.42 3.47
C VAL A 221 5.02 -16.67 4.00
N VAL A 222 4.05 -17.40 4.55
CA VAL A 222 2.85 -16.82 5.15
C VAL A 222 2.71 -17.30 6.58
N HIS A 223 2.59 -16.36 7.51
CA HIS A 223 2.31 -16.66 8.92
C HIS A 223 1.08 -15.90 9.39
N THR A 224 0.11 -16.59 9.97
CA THR A 224 -1.02 -16.01 10.67
C THR A 224 -1.08 -16.52 12.11
N LYS A 225 -1.50 -15.68 13.05
CA LYS A 225 -1.86 -16.18 14.39
C LYS A 225 -3.30 -16.66 14.40
N ILE A 226 -4.23 -15.79 14.03
CA ILE A 226 -5.66 -16.12 13.92
C ILE A 226 -6.13 -15.73 12.53
N GLY A 227 -6.43 -16.72 11.69
CA GLY A 227 -6.92 -16.51 10.34
C GLY A 227 -6.52 -17.62 9.39
N ASP A 228 -7.33 -17.82 8.38
CA ASP A 228 -7.13 -18.83 7.36
C ASP A 228 -6.07 -18.40 6.35
N ILE A 229 -5.38 -19.37 5.78
CA ILE A 229 -4.44 -19.16 4.69
C ILE A 229 -4.94 -19.91 3.47
N ALA A 230 -5.21 -19.19 2.39
CA ALA A 230 -5.57 -19.78 1.10
C ALA A 230 -4.57 -19.39 0.02
N VAL A 231 -4.02 -20.39 -0.68
CA VAL A 231 -3.11 -20.16 -1.82
C VAL A 231 -3.64 -20.93 -3.02
N ALA A 232 -4.08 -20.20 -4.04
CA ALA A 232 -4.54 -20.77 -5.30
C ALA A 232 -3.58 -20.41 -6.44
N TYR A 233 -2.91 -21.40 -7.00
CA TYR A 233 -2.01 -21.22 -8.14
C TYR A 233 -2.80 -21.07 -9.43
N LYS A 234 -2.33 -20.17 -10.31
CA LYS A 234 -2.90 -20.02 -11.66
C LYS A 234 -2.55 -21.22 -12.54
N ASP A 235 -1.30 -21.64 -12.48
CA ASP A 235 -0.76 -22.79 -13.19
C ASP A 235 -0.08 -23.71 -12.18
N ALA A 236 -0.12 -25.02 -12.43
CA ALA A 236 0.51 -25.98 -11.52
C ALA A 236 2.02 -25.71 -11.38
N PRO A 237 2.55 -25.57 -10.16
CA PRO A 237 3.98 -25.37 -9.95
C PRO A 237 4.84 -26.52 -10.53
N ALA A 238 6.02 -26.19 -11.06
CA ALA A 238 6.92 -27.17 -11.66
C ALA A 238 7.93 -27.73 -10.65
N SER A 239 8.34 -26.95 -9.63
CA SER A 239 9.41 -27.33 -8.70
C SER A 239 9.24 -26.67 -7.33
N LEU A 240 8.30 -27.14 -6.52
CA LEU A 240 7.89 -26.53 -5.26
C LEU A 240 8.09 -27.46 -4.07
N ALA A 241 8.74 -26.99 -3.02
CA ALA A 241 8.71 -27.59 -1.70
C ALA A 241 7.63 -26.90 -0.87
N VAL A 242 6.68 -27.68 -0.36
CA VAL A 242 5.56 -27.19 0.46
C VAL A 242 5.76 -27.62 1.90
N GLY A 243 5.66 -26.66 2.83
CA GLY A 243 5.53 -26.91 4.25
C GLY A 243 4.33 -26.12 4.78
N ALA A 244 3.33 -26.82 5.30
CA ALA A 244 2.13 -26.24 5.90
C ALA A 244 1.94 -26.78 7.31
N SER A 245 1.70 -25.90 8.28
CA SER A 245 1.39 -26.28 9.65
C SER A 245 0.27 -25.42 10.24
N SER A 246 -0.68 -26.08 10.90
CA SER A 246 -1.75 -25.43 11.67
C SER A 246 -1.90 -26.14 13.00
N HIS A 247 -2.03 -25.38 14.11
CA HIS A 247 -2.15 -25.99 15.42
C HIS A 247 -3.57 -26.45 15.76
N LEU A 248 -4.59 -25.79 15.20
CA LEU A 248 -5.97 -25.98 15.63
C LEU A 248 -6.95 -26.29 14.49
N ALA A 249 -6.50 -26.34 13.23
CA ALA A 249 -7.41 -26.49 12.10
C ALA A 249 -6.80 -27.31 10.97
N ASP A 250 -7.66 -27.70 10.02
CA ASP A 250 -7.33 -28.58 8.91
C ASP A 250 -6.34 -27.96 7.91
N ILE A 251 -5.51 -28.82 7.32
CA ILE A 251 -4.61 -28.47 6.25
C ILE A 251 -4.97 -29.28 5.00
N THR A 252 -5.23 -28.60 3.90
CA THR A 252 -5.50 -29.18 2.59
C THR A 252 -4.44 -28.74 1.59
N VAL A 253 -3.81 -29.70 0.90
CA VAL A 253 -2.89 -29.43 -0.22
C VAL A 253 -3.33 -30.27 -1.42
N GLN A 254 -3.84 -29.60 -2.45
CA GLN A 254 -4.42 -30.22 -3.65
C GLN A 254 -3.69 -29.73 -4.91
N LEU A 255 -2.38 -29.92 -4.97
CA LEU A 255 -1.57 -29.53 -6.11
C LEU A 255 -1.26 -30.73 -7.00
N LYS A 256 -1.39 -30.56 -8.31
CA LYS A 256 -1.05 -31.60 -9.27
C LYS A 256 0.44 -31.97 -9.17
N GLY A 257 0.70 -33.27 -8.99
CA GLY A 257 2.07 -33.79 -8.90
C GLY A 257 2.72 -33.64 -7.52
N PHE A 258 1.98 -33.18 -6.51
CA PHE A 258 2.45 -33.13 -5.14
C PHE A 258 2.72 -34.51 -4.58
N LYS A 259 3.93 -34.72 -4.11
CA LYS A 259 4.37 -35.95 -3.43
C LYS A 259 4.52 -35.63 -1.95
N GLU A 260 3.57 -36.10 -1.18
CA GLU A 260 3.51 -35.91 0.25
C GLU A 260 4.61 -36.70 0.95
N SER A 261 5.34 -36.08 1.87
CA SER A 261 6.35 -36.71 2.72
C SER A 261 5.94 -36.78 4.18
N VAL A 262 5.15 -35.83 4.65
CA VAL A 262 4.52 -35.85 5.98
C VAL A 262 3.04 -35.51 5.81
N ASN A 263 2.19 -36.33 6.39
CA ASN A 263 0.74 -36.15 6.47
C ASN A 263 0.29 -36.37 7.91
N ALA A 264 0.46 -35.37 8.74
CA ALA A 264 -0.02 -35.36 10.11
C ALA A 264 -1.18 -34.38 10.24
N GLU A 265 -1.99 -34.52 11.26
CA GLU A 265 -3.15 -33.66 11.51
C GLU A 265 -2.79 -32.17 11.50
N GLN A 266 -1.64 -31.82 12.08
CA GLN A 266 -1.16 -30.44 12.22
C GLN A 266 -0.03 -30.06 11.28
N SER A 267 0.38 -30.93 10.35
CA SER A 267 1.50 -30.65 9.46
C SER A 267 1.39 -31.46 8.17
N LYS A 268 1.53 -30.77 7.03
CA LYS A 268 1.71 -31.39 5.72
C LYS A 268 2.96 -30.87 5.05
N THR A 269 3.82 -31.78 4.62
CA THR A 269 4.99 -31.42 3.83
C THR A 269 5.11 -32.31 2.62
N GLY A 270 5.71 -31.81 1.56
CA GLY A 270 5.95 -32.57 0.35
C GLY A 270 6.59 -31.72 -0.74
N VAL A 271 6.75 -32.31 -1.90
CA VAL A 271 7.43 -31.65 -3.02
C VAL A 271 6.73 -31.89 -4.35
N ILE A 272 6.86 -30.93 -5.24
CA ILE A 272 6.59 -31.05 -6.68
C ILE A 272 7.93 -30.92 -7.40
N GLY A 273 8.20 -31.80 -8.35
CA GLY A 273 9.44 -31.78 -9.11
C GLY A 273 10.68 -31.92 -8.22
N LYS A 274 11.60 -30.98 -8.30
CA LYS A 274 12.85 -30.97 -7.52
C LYS A 274 12.74 -30.18 -6.22
N GLY A 275 11.62 -29.49 -5.95
CA GLY A 275 11.43 -28.68 -4.75
C GLY A 275 12.38 -27.47 -4.64
N LEU A 276 12.71 -26.83 -5.76
CA LEU A 276 13.68 -25.72 -5.78
C LEU A 276 13.12 -24.44 -5.18
N ASN A 277 11.82 -24.23 -5.31
CA ASN A 277 11.11 -23.09 -4.78
C ASN A 277 10.39 -23.46 -3.48
N LYS A 278 10.12 -22.49 -2.63
CA LYS A 278 9.59 -22.71 -1.29
C LYS A 278 8.21 -22.08 -1.08
N LEU A 279 7.28 -22.86 -0.54
CA LEU A 279 6.03 -22.40 0.04
C LEU A 279 5.96 -22.83 1.50
N GLU A 280 5.99 -21.87 2.41
CA GLU A 280 5.88 -22.11 3.85
C GLU A 280 4.66 -21.40 4.40
N LEU A 281 3.72 -22.15 4.98
CA LEU A 281 2.45 -21.66 5.50
C LEU A 281 2.30 -22.08 6.95
N VAL A 282 2.11 -21.13 7.84
CA VAL A 282 1.92 -21.37 9.26
C VAL A 282 0.71 -20.62 9.77
N SER A 283 -0.26 -21.31 10.37
CA SER A 283 -1.35 -20.72 11.12
C SER A 283 -1.36 -21.27 12.55
N GLU A 284 -1.50 -20.41 13.55
CA GLU A 284 -1.70 -20.89 14.92
C GLU A 284 -3.16 -21.32 15.13
N ALA A 285 -4.12 -20.56 14.55
CA ALA A 285 -5.54 -20.89 14.59
C ALA A 285 -6.23 -20.46 13.29
N GLY A 286 -6.39 -21.38 12.36
CA GLY A 286 -7.02 -21.20 11.06
C GLY A 286 -6.66 -22.31 10.09
N THR A 287 -7.51 -22.52 9.10
CA THR A 287 -7.32 -23.54 8.06
C THR A 287 -6.23 -23.12 7.06
N ILE A 288 -5.59 -24.11 6.42
CA ILE A 288 -4.67 -23.88 5.32
C ILE A 288 -5.16 -24.64 4.09
N ASP A 289 -5.45 -23.92 3.02
CA ASP A 289 -5.87 -24.50 1.74
C ASP A 289 -4.90 -24.10 0.62
N VAL A 290 -4.34 -25.10 -0.08
CA VAL A 290 -3.43 -24.92 -1.21
C VAL A 290 -3.95 -25.69 -2.41
N ARG A 291 -4.20 -25.02 -3.51
CA ARG A 291 -4.76 -25.60 -4.73
C ARG A 291 -4.21 -24.98 -6.02
#